data_1f45c741857e3af59cfc70a928f410e8
#
_entry.id   1f45c741857e3af59cfc70a928f410e8
#
_cell.length_a   1.000
_cell.length_b   1.000
_cell.length_c   1.000
_cell.angle_alpha   90.00
_cell.angle_beta   90.00
_cell.angle_gamma   90.00
#
_symmetry.space_group_name_H-M   'P 1'
#
loop_
_entity.id
_entity.type
_entity.pdbx_description
1 polymer ?
#
loop_
_entity_poly.entity_id
_entity_poly.type
_entity_poly.pdbx_seq_one_letter_code
_entity_poly.pdbx_strand_id
1 'polypeptide(L)'
;MQIKRYESGKRMSQAVVYGGLGYTAGQVADDPNQDVKGQTTQILAKIDRLLEQMGSDKTKILSVSIWLADYQSFAEMNEVWDAWVPEGQAPARACVESKLAFRQYTVEIAVIAAV
;
A
#
# COMPACT_ATOMS: atom_id res chain seq x y z
N MET A 1 -15.01 17.11 13.61
CA MET A 1 -14.62 15.88 12.88
C MET A 1 -13.95 14.93 13.85
N GLN A 2 -14.30 13.65 13.74
CA GLN A 2 -13.65 12.61 14.52
C GLN A 2 -12.62 11.88 13.68
N ILE A 3 -11.52 11.51 14.31
CA ILE A 3 -10.55 10.61 13.68
C ILE A 3 -11.07 9.19 13.82
N LYS A 4 -11.17 8.48 12.72
CA LYS A 4 -11.53 7.05 12.72
C LYS A 4 -10.27 6.23 12.49
N ARG A 5 -10.09 5.20 13.29
CA ARG A 5 -8.93 4.32 13.23
C ARG A 5 -9.39 2.89 13.00
N TYR A 6 -8.64 2.17 12.17
CA TYR A 6 -8.96 0.80 11.77
C TYR A 6 -7.80 -0.13 12.09
N GLU A 7 -8.10 -1.33 12.56
CA GLU A 7 -7.13 -2.35 12.91
C GLU A 7 -6.02 -1.79 13.80
N SER A 8 -6.44 -1.14 14.89
CA SER A 8 -5.53 -0.46 15.81
C SER A 8 -4.88 -1.43 16.79
N GLY A 9 -3.58 -1.29 16.95
CA GLY A 9 -2.83 -1.95 18.00
C GLY A 9 -2.21 -0.93 18.94
N LYS A 10 -1.30 -1.37 19.79
CA LYS A 10 -0.62 -0.48 20.73
C LYS A 10 0.26 0.55 20.04
N ARG A 11 0.89 0.17 18.93
CA ARG A 11 1.86 1.02 18.24
C ARG A 11 1.25 1.83 17.13
N MET A 12 0.25 1.28 16.45
CA MET A 12 -0.22 1.89 15.22
C MET A 12 -1.60 1.39 14.83
N SER A 13 -2.24 2.14 13.96
CA SER A 13 -3.44 1.72 13.24
C SER A 13 -3.05 1.38 11.81
N GLN A 14 -3.70 0.41 11.19
CA GLN A 14 -3.44 0.08 9.79
C GLN A 14 -4.02 1.11 8.85
N ALA A 15 -5.09 1.79 9.27
CA ALA A 15 -5.67 2.89 8.49
C ALA A 15 -6.27 3.93 9.42
N VAL A 16 -6.27 5.18 8.95
CA VAL A 16 -6.84 6.32 9.67
C VAL A 16 -7.61 7.18 8.70
N VAL A 17 -8.80 7.64 9.08
CA VAL A 17 -9.64 8.53 8.27
C VAL A 17 -9.87 9.83 9.03
N TYR A 18 -9.66 10.95 8.36
CA TYR A 18 -9.96 12.27 8.90
C TYR A 18 -10.14 13.26 7.76
N GLY A 19 -11.21 14.06 7.85
CA GLY A 19 -11.39 15.19 6.93
C GLY A 19 -11.56 14.81 5.46
N GLY A 20 -12.18 13.68 5.17
CA GLY A 20 -12.37 13.22 3.79
C GLY A 20 -11.17 12.53 3.19
N LEU A 21 -10.13 12.27 3.99
CA LEU A 21 -8.93 11.56 3.55
C LEU A 21 -8.70 10.32 4.41
N GLY A 22 -8.25 9.26 3.75
CA GLY A 22 -7.85 8.03 4.40
C GLY A 22 -6.39 7.74 4.16
N TYR A 23 -5.69 7.27 5.19
CA TYR A 23 -4.27 7.01 5.19
C TYR A 23 -4.04 5.56 5.62
N THR A 24 -3.25 4.81 4.86
CA THR A 24 -2.83 3.49 5.35
C THR A 24 -1.43 3.60 5.96
N ALA A 25 -1.17 2.72 6.91
CA ALA A 25 0.21 2.42 7.29
C ALA A 25 0.90 1.73 6.10
N GLY A 26 2.22 1.66 6.14
CA GLY A 26 2.97 0.87 5.16
C GLY A 26 2.59 -0.60 5.26
N GLN A 27 2.16 -1.18 4.14
CA GLN A 27 1.73 -2.58 4.09
C GLN A 27 2.85 -3.44 3.55
N VAL A 28 3.07 -4.57 4.20
CA VAL A 28 4.04 -5.59 3.80
C VAL A 28 3.31 -6.92 3.64
N ALA A 29 3.94 -7.86 2.94
CA ALA A 29 3.32 -9.17 2.69
C ALA A 29 3.16 -9.97 3.97
N ASP A 30 2.04 -10.68 4.12
CA ASP A 30 1.83 -11.59 5.23
C ASP A 30 2.75 -12.82 5.11
N ASP A 31 3.01 -13.27 3.87
CA ASP A 31 3.96 -14.35 3.60
C ASP A 31 5.19 -13.77 2.90
N PRO A 32 6.26 -13.46 3.67
CA PRO A 32 7.46 -12.84 3.09
C PRO A 32 8.37 -13.83 2.34
N ASN A 33 7.99 -15.10 2.26
CA ASN A 33 8.74 -16.09 1.50
C ASN A 33 8.42 -16.05 0.00
N GLN A 34 7.42 -15.25 -0.40
CA GLN A 34 7.13 -15.01 -1.80
C GLN A 34 8.16 -14.09 -2.42
N ASP A 35 8.29 -14.12 -3.75
CA ASP A 35 9.14 -13.19 -4.49
C ASP A 35 8.51 -11.78 -4.54
N VAL A 36 9.16 -10.86 -5.26
CA VAL A 36 8.67 -9.47 -5.39
C VAL A 36 7.24 -9.43 -5.92
N LYS A 37 6.94 -10.21 -6.96
CA LYS A 37 5.60 -10.23 -7.55
C LYS A 37 4.57 -10.77 -6.56
N GLY A 38 4.90 -11.87 -5.89
CA GLY A 38 4.01 -12.46 -4.88
C GLY A 38 3.76 -11.53 -3.70
N GLN A 39 4.81 -10.87 -3.21
CA GLN A 39 4.66 -9.90 -2.12
C GLN A 39 3.84 -8.70 -2.55
N THR A 40 4.09 -8.15 -3.74
CA THR A 40 3.31 -7.03 -4.27
C THR A 40 1.84 -7.39 -4.40
N THR A 41 1.53 -8.57 -4.91
CA THR A 41 0.15 -9.06 -5.04
C THR A 41 -0.54 -9.10 -3.68
N GLN A 42 0.12 -9.63 -2.66
CA GLN A 42 -0.44 -9.69 -1.30
C GLN A 42 -0.70 -8.29 -0.74
N ILE A 43 0.26 -7.38 -0.93
CA ILE A 43 0.17 -6.02 -0.42
C ILE A 43 -1.00 -5.27 -1.06
N LEU A 44 -1.16 -5.37 -2.38
CA LEU A 44 -2.25 -4.69 -3.07
C LEU A 44 -3.62 -5.23 -2.66
N ALA A 45 -3.72 -6.53 -2.38
CA ALA A 45 -4.94 -7.12 -1.81
C ALA A 45 -5.24 -6.56 -0.40
N LYS A 46 -4.21 -6.37 0.43
CA LYS A 46 -4.36 -5.75 1.75
C LYS A 46 -4.82 -4.30 1.64
N ILE A 47 -4.27 -3.57 0.69
CA ILE A 47 -4.67 -2.18 0.43
C ILE A 47 -6.13 -2.12 -0.02
N ASP A 48 -6.54 -3.00 -0.93
CA ASP A 48 -7.96 -3.08 -1.35
C ASP A 48 -8.88 -3.27 -0.13
N ARG A 49 -8.49 -4.17 0.78
CA ARG A 49 -9.29 -4.43 1.99
C ARG A 49 -9.36 -3.21 2.91
N LEU A 50 -8.24 -2.53 3.12
CA LEU A 50 -8.21 -1.33 3.97
C LEU A 50 -9.01 -0.20 3.35
N LEU A 51 -8.91 -0.01 2.04
CA LEU A 51 -9.71 0.99 1.33
C LEU A 51 -11.21 0.72 1.51
N GLU A 52 -11.63 -0.52 1.38
CA GLU A 52 -13.02 -0.90 1.58
C GLU A 52 -13.49 -0.57 3.01
N GLN A 53 -12.68 -0.89 4.02
CA GLN A 53 -12.99 -0.56 5.41
C GLN A 53 -13.16 0.94 5.60
N MET A 54 -12.38 1.75 4.91
CA MET A 54 -12.45 3.21 5.00
C MET A 54 -13.61 3.82 4.20
N GLY A 55 -14.35 3.02 3.47
CA GLY A 55 -15.41 3.50 2.59
C GLY A 55 -14.90 4.07 1.27
N SER A 56 -13.77 3.59 0.80
CA SER A 56 -13.13 4.04 -0.43
C SER A 56 -12.88 2.86 -1.37
N ASP A 57 -12.15 3.09 -2.45
CA ASP A 57 -11.70 2.07 -3.38
C ASP A 57 -10.46 2.58 -4.13
N LYS A 58 -9.85 1.72 -4.93
CA LYS A 58 -8.60 2.05 -5.62
C LYS A 58 -8.73 3.15 -6.68
N THR A 59 -9.94 3.47 -7.13
CA THR A 59 -10.14 4.58 -8.07
C THR A 59 -9.99 5.94 -7.38
N LYS A 60 -9.98 5.95 -6.05
CA LYS A 60 -9.92 7.18 -5.25
C LYS A 60 -8.58 7.39 -4.58
N ILE A 61 -7.58 6.59 -4.89
CA ILE A 61 -6.25 6.77 -4.35
C ILE A 61 -5.64 8.05 -4.94
N LEU A 62 -5.09 8.88 -4.07
CA LEU A 62 -4.50 10.16 -4.45
C LEU A 62 -2.97 10.07 -4.54
N SER A 63 -2.35 9.39 -3.60
CA SER A 63 -0.91 9.35 -3.48
C SER A 63 -0.46 7.98 -2.97
N VAL A 64 0.64 7.49 -3.53
CA VAL A 64 1.22 6.20 -3.18
C VAL A 64 2.71 6.35 -2.92
N SER A 65 3.18 5.77 -1.83
CA SER A 65 4.60 5.65 -1.54
C SER A 65 4.98 4.18 -1.59
N ILE A 66 6.00 3.85 -2.37
CA ILE A 66 6.51 2.49 -2.52
C ILE A 66 7.98 2.47 -2.11
N TRP A 67 8.33 1.51 -1.26
CA TRP A 67 9.72 1.25 -0.86
C TRP A 67 10.10 -0.13 -1.36
N LEU A 68 11.22 -0.20 -2.08
CA LEU A 68 11.77 -1.47 -2.58
C LEU A 68 13.08 -1.75 -1.83
N ALA A 69 13.23 -2.96 -1.34
CA ALA A 69 14.49 -3.38 -0.71
C ALA A 69 15.65 -3.38 -1.72
N ASP A 70 15.34 -3.63 -3.00
CA ASP A 70 16.29 -3.61 -4.10
C ASP A 70 15.64 -2.93 -5.30
N TYR A 71 16.17 -1.78 -5.72
CA TYR A 71 15.60 -1.02 -6.84
C TYR A 71 15.61 -1.81 -8.15
N GLN A 72 16.46 -2.83 -8.29
CA GLN A 72 16.48 -3.68 -9.48
C GLN A 72 15.18 -4.48 -9.66
N SER A 73 14.36 -4.60 -8.62
CA SER A 73 13.06 -5.26 -8.69
C SER A 73 11.94 -4.35 -9.18
N PHE A 74 12.24 -3.13 -9.60
CA PHE A 74 11.26 -2.13 -10.01
C PHE A 74 10.33 -2.64 -11.13
N ALA A 75 10.90 -3.27 -12.17
CA ALA A 75 10.12 -3.79 -13.28
C ALA A 75 9.16 -4.91 -12.85
N GLU A 76 9.60 -5.79 -11.96
CA GLU A 76 8.76 -6.88 -11.46
C GLU A 76 7.60 -6.36 -10.61
N MET A 77 7.88 -5.40 -9.75
CA MET A 77 6.83 -4.75 -8.95
C MET A 77 5.82 -4.05 -9.86
N ASN A 78 6.31 -3.29 -10.85
CA ASN A 78 5.45 -2.57 -11.77
C ASN A 78 4.57 -3.48 -12.62
N GLU A 79 5.02 -4.67 -12.94
CA GLU A 79 4.21 -5.64 -13.69
C GLU A 79 2.92 -5.98 -12.92
N VAL A 80 3.02 -6.18 -11.61
CA VAL A 80 1.86 -6.44 -10.76
C VAL A 80 1.03 -5.17 -10.57
N TRP A 81 1.70 -4.04 -10.34
CA TRP A 81 1.05 -2.75 -10.18
C TRP A 81 0.22 -2.38 -11.42
N ASP A 82 0.77 -2.54 -12.61
CA ASP A 82 0.11 -2.18 -13.86
C ASP A 82 -1.17 -2.99 -14.10
N ALA A 83 -1.20 -4.25 -13.65
CA ALA A 83 -2.38 -5.09 -13.73
C ALA A 83 -3.45 -4.71 -12.68
N TRP A 84 -3.06 -4.01 -11.61
CA TRP A 84 -3.94 -3.67 -10.51
C TRP A 84 -4.50 -2.25 -10.59
N VAL A 85 -3.69 -1.27 -11.01
CA VAL A 85 -4.08 0.13 -11.03
C VAL A 85 -5.21 0.36 -12.05
N PRO A 86 -6.28 1.10 -11.67
CA PRO A 86 -7.37 1.35 -12.62
C PRO A 86 -6.90 2.18 -13.81
N GLU A 87 -7.24 1.74 -15.00
CA GLU A 87 -6.89 2.44 -16.23
C GLU A 87 -7.47 3.87 -16.23
N GLY A 88 -6.63 4.84 -16.55
CA GLY A 88 -7.02 6.25 -16.59
C GLY A 88 -7.16 6.92 -15.22
N GLN A 89 -6.90 6.20 -14.12
CA GLN A 89 -7.07 6.71 -12.76
C GLN A 89 -5.87 6.44 -11.88
N ALA A 90 -4.67 6.41 -12.47
CA ALA A 90 -3.45 6.18 -11.73
C ALA A 90 -3.17 7.33 -10.74
N PRO A 91 -2.81 7.01 -9.49
CA PRO A 91 -2.49 8.04 -8.49
C PRO A 91 -1.10 8.65 -8.72
N ALA A 92 -0.83 9.75 -8.05
CA ALA A 92 0.53 10.24 -7.92
C ALA A 92 1.34 9.19 -7.12
N ARG A 93 2.58 8.92 -7.54
CA ARG A 93 3.35 7.83 -6.97
C ARG A 93 4.84 8.19 -6.87
N ALA A 94 5.47 7.77 -5.77
CA ALA A 94 6.91 7.78 -5.62
C ALA A 94 7.37 6.37 -5.25
N CYS A 95 8.52 5.96 -5.78
CA CYS A 95 9.12 4.68 -5.47
C CYS A 95 10.62 4.88 -5.22
N VAL A 96 11.08 4.42 -4.05
CA VAL A 96 12.48 4.55 -3.65
C VAL A 96 13.00 3.23 -3.11
N GLU A 97 14.32 3.08 -3.10
CA GLU A 97 14.98 1.97 -2.45
C GLU A 97 15.16 2.28 -0.96
N SER A 98 14.88 1.30 -0.13
CA SER A 98 15.08 1.43 1.31
C SER A 98 15.17 0.06 1.96
N LYS A 99 15.94 -0.05 3.02
CA LYS A 99 15.88 -1.23 3.89
C LYS A 99 14.52 -1.26 4.56
N LEU A 100 13.93 -2.45 4.61
CA LEU A 100 12.64 -2.67 5.26
C LEU A 100 12.84 -3.31 6.63
N ALA A 101 11.75 -3.47 7.38
CA ALA A 101 11.82 -3.93 8.78
C ALA A 101 12.45 -5.31 8.93
N PHE A 102 12.21 -6.21 7.97
CA PHE A 102 12.81 -7.53 7.94
C PHE A 102 13.44 -7.79 6.59
N ARG A 103 14.47 -8.64 6.58
CA ARG A 103 15.21 -8.98 5.35
C ARG A 103 14.35 -9.63 4.28
N GLN A 104 13.33 -10.37 4.68
CA GLN A 104 12.46 -11.08 3.75
C GLN A 104 11.53 -10.16 2.99
N TYR A 105 11.23 -8.97 3.50
CA TYR A 105 10.37 -8.03 2.80
C TYR A 105 11.11 -7.44 1.60
N THR A 106 10.46 -7.51 0.44
CA THR A 106 11.01 -6.96 -0.81
C THR A 106 10.35 -5.65 -1.19
N VAL A 107 9.13 -5.41 -0.72
CA VAL A 107 8.35 -4.22 -1.06
C VAL A 107 7.43 -3.84 0.09
N GLU A 108 7.21 -2.53 0.23
CA GLU A 108 6.26 -1.96 1.18
C GLU A 108 5.52 -0.83 0.47
N ILE A 109 4.20 -0.71 0.69
CA ILE A 109 3.37 0.30 0.02
C ILE A 109 2.43 0.94 1.02
N ALA A 110 2.33 2.29 0.98
CA ALA A 110 1.36 3.07 1.73
C ALA A 110 0.59 3.97 0.79
N VAL A 111 -0.69 4.21 1.08
CA VAL A 111 -1.54 5.04 0.22
C VAL A 111 -2.30 6.09 1.00
N ILE A 112 -2.65 7.16 0.30
CA ILE A 112 -3.59 8.19 0.76
C ILE A 112 -4.72 8.22 -0.28
N ALA A 113 -5.96 8.14 0.19
CA ALA A 113 -7.14 8.08 -0.68
C ALA A 113 -8.21 9.06 -0.22
N ALA A 114 -9.05 9.49 -1.15
CA ALA A 114 -10.28 10.19 -0.81
C ALA A 114 -11.29 9.18 -0.26
N VAL A 115 -12.05 9.59 0.74
CA VAL A 115 -13.09 8.74 1.36
C VAL A 115 -14.41 9.47 1.50
#